data_6990978c2ed5f854c26e174d09316387
#
_entry.id   6990978c2ed5f854c26e174d09316387
#
_cell.length_a   1.000
_cell.length_b   1.000
_cell.length_c   1.000
_cell.angle_alpha   90.00
_cell.angle_beta   90.00
_cell.angle_gamma   90.00
#
_symmetry.space_group_name_H-M   'P 1'
#
loop_
_entity.id
_entity.type
_entity.pdbx_description
1 polymer ?
#
loop_
_entity_poly.entity_id
_entity_poly.type
_entity_poly.pdbx_seq_one_letter_code
_entity_poly.pdbx_strand_id
1 'polypeptide(L)'
;MDRTDLRILQALQRDGRLSNQALAESVGISTAACWRRVRALEEAGIIEGYAALLSRSGLGLNLCAFVHVSLARHVKESTATFEEAILQREEVLECFATTGDADFILRVVTEDIASLDRFLEEFLFSLPQISQVRSNIALRELKLDTALPLPKQ
;
A
#
# COMPACT_ATOMS: atom_id res chain seq x y z
N MET A 1 7.77 22.84 -3.91
CA MET A 1 8.46 22.06 -2.85
C MET A 1 9.94 22.44 -2.88
N ASP A 2 10.48 22.91 -1.77
CA ASP A 2 11.88 23.33 -1.66
C ASP A 2 12.71 22.33 -0.81
N ARG A 3 14.00 22.64 -0.60
CA ARG A 3 14.91 21.76 0.17
C ARG A 3 14.45 21.57 1.62
N THR A 4 13.79 22.55 2.21
CA THR A 4 13.28 22.45 3.58
C THR A 4 12.08 21.49 3.62
N ASP A 5 11.19 21.56 2.63
CA ASP A 5 10.06 20.63 2.52
C ASP A 5 10.55 19.18 2.38
N LEU A 6 11.58 18.94 1.57
CA LEU A 6 12.17 17.60 1.46
C LEU A 6 12.77 17.09 2.77
N ARG A 7 13.41 17.97 3.57
CA ARG A 7 13.91 17.60 4.90
C ARG A 7 12.79 17.29 5.89
N ILE A 8 11.69 18.05 5.85
CA ILE A 8 10.48 17.76 6.63
C ILE A 8 9.93 16.38 6.26
N LEU A 9 9.72 16.11 4.98
CA LEU A 9 9.23 14.83 4.50
C LEU A 9 10.15 13.67 4.88
N GLN A 10 11.47 13.85 4.75
CA GLN A 10 12.46 12.85 5.14
C GLN A 10 12.40 12.52 6.63
N ALA A 11 12.20 13.53 7.50
CA ALA A 11 12.06 13.33 8.94
C ALA A 11 10.75 12.60 9.26
N LEU A 12 9.63 13.02 8.68
CA LEU A 12 8.32 12.42 8.91
C LEU A 12 8.22 10.98 8.38
N GLN A 13 8.87 10.64 7.27
CA GLN A 13 8.92 9.25 6.80
C GLN A 13 9.68 8.32 7.77
N ARG A 14 10.64 8.84 8.54
CA ARG A 14 11.37 8.06 9.55
C ARG A 14 10.60 7.94 10.86
N ASP A 15 9.95 9.02 11.27
CA ASP A 15 9.14 9.07 12.48
C ASP A 15 7.96 10.03 12.30
N GLY A 16 6.80 9.47 11.94
CA GLY A 16 5.56 10.21 11.78
C GLY A 16 4.95 10.71 13.12
N ARG A 17 5.55 10.38 14.27
CA ARG A 17 5.10 10.80 15.59
C ARG A 17 5.86 12.03 16.13
N LEU A 18 6.81 12.58 15.37
CA LEU A 18 7.52 13.79 15.78
C LEU A 18 6.54 14.93 16.10
N SER A 19 6.72 15.56 17.26
CA SER A 19 6.02 16.80 17.55
C SER A 19 6.46 17.88 16.56
N ASN A 20 5.60 18.87 16.31
CA ASN A 20 5.95 19.98 15.43
C ASN A 20 7.21 20.75 15.91
N GLN A 21 7.43 20.81 17.23
CA GLN A 21 8.65 21.39 17.79
C GLN A 21 9.89 20.54 17.45
N ALA A 22 9.86 19.23 17.72
CA ALA A 22 10.97 18.33 17.42
C ALA A 22 11.28 18.30 15.92
N LEU A 23 10.24 18.31 15.07
CA LEU A 23 10.39 18.39 13.62
C LEU A 23 11.06 19.71 13.21
N ALA A 24 10.61 20.85 13.72
CA ALA A 24 11.17 22.17 13.44
C ALA A 24 12.66 22.24 13.82
N GLU A 25 13.02 21.74 15.00
CA GLU A 25 14.40 21.65 15.49
C GLU A 25 15.25 20.77 14.55
N SER A 26 14.74 19.59 14.14
CA SER A 26 15.46 18.66 13.27
C SER A 26 15.78 19.23 11.88
N VAL A 27 14.93 20.13 11.37
CA VAL A 27 15.11 20.76 10.06
C VAL A 27 15.67 22.18 10.14
N GLY A 28 15.86 22.73 11.35
CA GLY A 28 16.51 24.02 11.58
C GLY A 28 15.67 25.23 11.17
N ILE A 29 14.34 25.20 11.48
CA ILE A 29 13.42 26.32 11.23
C ILE A 29 12.56 26.59 12.46
N SER A 30 11.83 27.72 12.49
CA SER A 30 10.91 28.00 13.58
C SER A 30 9.70 27.05 13.57
N THR A 31 9.14 26.77 14.75
CA THR A 31 7.95 25.92 14.93
C THR A 31 6.76 26.41 14.11
N ALA A 32 6.54 27.72 14.05
CA ALA A 32 5.47 28.31 13.24
C ALA A 32 5.69 28.11 11.72
N ALA A 33 6.93 28.24 11.26
CA ALA A 33 7.26 28.00 9.85
C ALA A 33 7.13 26.50 9.50
N CYS A 34 7.53 25.62 10.41
CA CYS A 34 7.40 24.18 10.26
C CYS A 34 5.92 23.79 10.14
N TRP A 35 5.08 24.22 11.07
CA TRP A 35 3.65 23.95 11.07
C TRP A 35 2.98 24.37 9.76
N ARG A 36 3.26 25.59 9.30
CA ARG A 36 2.70 26.11 8.04
C ARG A 36 3.11 25.26 6.82
N ARG A 37 4.38 24.78 6.79
CA ARG A 37 4.87 23.93 5.70
C ARG A 37 4.25 22.57 5.73
N VAL A 38 4.14 21.91 6.89
CA VAL A 38 3.47 20.62 7.04
C VAL A 38 2.03 20.72 6.55
N ARG A 39 1.28 21.74 7.01
CA ARG A 39 -0.10 21.98 6.55
C ARG A 39 -0.18 22.15 5.04
N ALA A 40 0.72 22.89 4.43
CA ALA A 40 0.74 23.07 2.98
C ALA A 40 1.04 21.76 2.24
N LEU A 41 1.87 20.88 2.80
CA LEU A 41 2.17 19.55 2.22
C LEU A 41 0.98 18.59 2.37
N GLU A 42 0.24 18.66 3.47
CA GLU A 42 -1.00 17.92 3.69
C GLU A 42 -2.11 18.41 2.73
N GLU A 43 -2.32 19.71 2.65
CA GLU A 43 -3.32 20.33 1.75
C GLU A 43 -3.03 20.09 0.26
N ALA A 44 -1.75 19.97 -0.10
CA ALA A 44 -1.32 19.61 -1.44
C ALA A 44 -1.40 18.10 -1.73
N GLY A 45 -1.80 17.26 -0.76
CA GLY A 45 -1.87 15.81 -0.89
C GLY A 45 -0.50 15.13 -1.02
N ILE A 46 0.60 15.81 -0.67
CA ILE A 46 1.94 15.21 -0.67
C ILE A 46 2.12 14.33 0.57
N ILE A 47 1.56 14.76 1.71
CA ILE A 47 1.37 13.93 2.89
C ILE A 47 -0.08 13.46 2.84
N GLU A 48 -0.28 12.20 2.53
CA GLU A 48 -1.62 11.59 2.43
C GLU A 48 -2.18 11.20 3.80
N GLY A 49 -1.31 10.97 4.79
CA GLY A 49 -1.72 10.58 6.13
C GLY A 49 -0.57 10.06 6.98
N TYR A 50 -0.92 9.64 8.19
CA TYR A 50 -0.02 9.05 9.17
C TYR A 50 -0.62 7.72 9.61
N ALA A 51 0.15 6.63 9.50
CA ALA A 51 -0.29 5.30 9.85
C ALA A 51 0.68 4.61 10.81
N ALA A 52 0.15 3.78 11.69
CA ALA A 52 0.95 2.86 12.48
C ALA A 52 1.36 1.66 11.64
N LEU A 53 2.64 1.33 11.60
CA LEU A 53 3.14 0.10 10.99
C LEU A 53 2.97 -1.05 11.96
N LEU A 54 2.21 -2.06 11.59
CA LEU A 54 1.91 -3.21 12.43
C LEU A 54 2.74 -4.42 12.00
N SER A 55 3.13 -5.24 12.97
CA SER A 55 3.79 -6.52 12.71
C SER A 55 2.76 -7.56 12.28
N ARG A 56 2.84 -8.04 11.03
CA ARG A 56 1.97 -9.10 10.51
C ARG A 56 2.08 -10.38 11.37
N SER A 57 3.31 -10.80 11.67
CA SER A 57 3.54 -11.98 12.51
C SER A 57 3.04 -11.80 13.94
N GLY A 58 3.14 -10.58 14.49
CA GLY A 58 2.58 -10.26 15.81
C GLY A 58 1.05 -10.35 15.86
N LEU A 59 0.39 -10.17 14.71
CA LEU A 59 -1.06 -10.31 14.54
C LEU A 59 -1.49 -11.69 14.04
N GLY A 60 -0.56 -12.64 13.85
CA GLY A 60 -0.86 -13.96 13.33
C GLY A 60 -1.04 -14.03 11.81
N LEU A 61 -0.86 -12.93 11.08
CA LEU A 61 -0.98 -12.86 9.62
C LEU A 61 0.31 -13.34 8.95
N ASN A 62 0.58 -14.64 9.02
CA ASN A 62 1.87 -15.22 8.67
C ASN A 62 2.08 -15.50 7.18
N LEU A 63 1.01 -15.52 6.39
CA LEU A 63 1.09 -15.81 4.98
C LEU A 63 0.93 -14.53 4.14
N CYS A 64 1.81 -14.35 3.17
CA CYS A 64 1.71 -13.32 2.15
C CYS A 64 1.78 -13.99 0.77
N ALA A 65 0.84 -13.68 -0.10
CA ALA A 65 0.81 -14.17 -1.46
C ALA A 65 0.70 -13.03 -2.46
N PHE A 66 1.34 -13.20 -3.61
CA PHE A 66 1.13 -12.37 -4.80
C PHE A 66 0.24 -13.13 -5.76
N VAL A 67 -0.97 -12.62 -5.95
CA VAL A 67 -2.01 -13.26 -6.76
C VAL A 67 -2.16 -12.51 -8.07
N HIS A 68 -1.84 -13.19 -9.17
CA HIS A 68 -1.95 -12.69 -10.52
C HIS A 68 -3.33 -13.07 -11.06
N VAL A 69 -4.09 -12.07 -11.51
CA VAL A 69 -5.46 -12.23 -12.00
C VAL A 69 -5.54 -11.79 -13.44
N SER A 70 -6.12 -12.63 -14.31
CA SER A 70 -6.46 -12.26 -15.68
C SER A 70 -7.97 -12.29 -15.86
N LEU A 71 -8.51 -11.30 -16.55
CA LEU A 71 -9.93 -11.17 -16.83
C LEU A 71 -10.28 -11.74 -18.21
N ALA A 72 -11.53 -12.18 -18.37
CA ALA A 72 -12.06 -12.62 -19.65
C ALA A 72 -12.28 -11.39 -20.57
N ARG A 73 -11.72 -11.43 -21.79
CA ARG A 73 -11.63 -10.29 -22.73
C ARG A 73 -12.96 -9.71 -23.24
N HIS A 74 -14.10 -10.32 -22.95
CA HIS A 74 -15.37 -9.98 -23.59
C HIS A 74 -16.36 -9.18 -22.76
N VAL A 75 -15.99 -8.72 -21.56
CA VAL A 75 -16.90 -8.02 -20.66
C VAL A 75 -16.32 -6.63 -20.34
N LYS A 76 -16.75 -5.59 -21.05
CA LYS A 76 -16.31 -4.20 -20.81
C LYS A 76 -16.62 -3.69 -19.39
N GLU A 77 -17.61 -4.25 -18.73
CA GLU A 77 -18.00 -3.92 -17.35
C GLU A 77 -17.21 -4.73 -16.30
N SER A 78 -16.42 -5.72 -16.73
CA SER A 78 -15.73 -6.66 -15.81
C SER A 78 -14.66 -6.02 -14.95
N THR A 79 -13.96 -5.01 -15.48
CA THR A 79 -12.85 -4.35 -14.78
C THR A 79 -13.37 -3.54 -13.58
N ALA A 80 -14.38 -2.69 -13.78
CA ALA A 80 -14.95 -1.87 -12.70
C ALA A 80 -15.58 -2.74 -11.60
N THR A 81 -16.32 -3.78 -11.98
CA THR A 81 -16.92 -4.72 -11.02
C THR A 81 -15.87 -5.49 -10.23
N PHE A 82 -14.76 -5.88 -10.88
CA PHE A 82 -13.62 -6.51 -10.19
C PHE A 82 -12.97 -5.55 -9.22
N GLU A 83 -12.67 -4.32 -9.65
CA GLU A 83 -12.06 -3.29 -8.82
C GLU A 83 -12.90 -2.99 -7.58
N GLU A 84 -14.22 -2.80 -7.75
CA GLU A 84 -15.15 -2.60 -6.62
C GLU A 84 -15.14 -3.77 -5.65
N ALA A 85 -15.15 -5.01 -6.15
CA ALA A 85 -15.11 -6.19 -5.31
C ALA A 85 -13.80 -6.31 -4.51
N ILE A 86 -12.66 -6.00 -5.13
CA ILE A 86 -11.34 -6.03 -4.48
C ILE A 86 -11.23 -4.98 -3.38
N LEU A 87 -11.77 -3.77 -3.58
CA LEU A 87 -11.72 -2.68 -2.59
C LEU A 87 -12.44 -3.03 -1.27
N GLN A 88 -13.32 -4.02 -1.27
CA GLN A 88 -14.04 -4.47 -0.08
C GLN A 88 -13.31 -5.59 0.69
N ARG A 89 -12.14 -6.04 0.22
CA ARG A 89 -11.42 -7.19 0.80
C ARG A 89 -10.25 -6.74 1.65
N GLU A 90 -10.38 -6.94 2.96
CA GLU A 90 -9.35 -6.57 3.94
C GLU A 90 -8.06 -7.39 3.79
N GLU A 91 -8.16 -8.61 3.26
CA GLU A 91 -7.01 -9.48 2.99
C GLU A 91 -6.14 -8.93 1.85
N VAL A 92 -6.71 -8.10 0.97
CA VAL A 92 -6.00 -7.48 -0.16
C VAL A 92 -5.42 -6.13 0.28
N LEU A 93 -4.13 -6.11 0.53
CA LEU A 93 -3.43 -4.90 0.95
C LEU A 93 -3.09 -3.98 -0.22
N GLU A 94 -2.83 -4.55 -1.40
CA GLU A 94 -2.46 -3.80 -2.61
C GLU A 94 -3.07 -4.48 -3.85
N CYS A 95 -3.50 -3.68 -4.80
CA CYS A 95 -3.96 -4.13 -6.10
C CYS A 95 -3.40 -3.20 -7.17
N PHE A 96 -2.69 -3.77 -8.14
CA PHE A 96 -2.10 -3.04 -9.26
C PHE A 96 -2.64 -3.58 -10.58
N ALA A 97 -3.14 -2.70 -11.43
CA ALA A 97 -3.30 -3.02 -12.85
C ALA A 97 -1.92 -3.05 -13.51
N THR A 98 -1.63 -4.08 -14.30
CA THR A 98 -0.29 -4.31 -14.83
C THR A 98 -0.29 -4.48 -16.35
N THR A 99 0.87 -4.23 -16.95
CA THR A 99 1.16 -4.61 -18.34
C THR A 99 1.85 -5.97 -18.31
N GLY A 100 1.40 -6.92 -19.12
CA GLY A 100 2.05 -8.25 -19.21
C GLY A 100 1.04 -9.40 -19.19
N ASP A 101 1.42 -10.51 -18.58
CA ASP A 101 0.65 -11.76 -18.63
C ASP A 101 -0.64 -11.74 -17.80
N ALA A 102 -0.68 -10.93 -16.76
CA ALA A 102 -1.86 -10.75 -15.90
C ALA A 102 -2.36 -9.32 -15.98
N ASP A 103 -3.67 -9.13 -15.88
CA ASP A 103 -4.29 -7.81 -15.86
C ASP A 103 -4.08 -7.11 -14.51
N PHE A 104 -4.09 -7.90 -13.41
CA PHE A 104 -3.91 -7.39 -12.04
C PHE A 104 -2.94 -8.26 -11.23
N ILE A 105 -2.23 -7.61 -10.31
CA ILE A 105 -1.45 -8.27 -9.27
C ILE A 105 -1.95 -7.77 -7.91
N LEU A 106 -2.34 -8.72 -7.06
CA LEU A 106 -2.79 -8.46 -5.69
C LEU A 106 -1.69 -8.87 -4.71
N ARG A 107 -1.48 -8.08 -3.65
CA ARG A 107 -0.78 -8.55 -2.46
C ARG A 107 -1.80 -8.93 -1.40
N VAL A 108 -1.92 -10.21 -1.13
CA VAL A 108 -2.88 -10.81 -0.21
C VAL A 108 -2.16 -11.28 1.04
N VAL A 109 -2.73 -10.97 2.20
CA VAL A 109 -2.19 -11.38 3.51
C VAL A 109 -3.26 -12.13 4.28
N THR A 110 -2.92 -13.32 4.76
CA THR A 110 -3.81 -14.19 5.54
C THR A 110 -3.06 -14.84 6.70
N GLU A 111 -3.79 -15.52 7.58
CA GLU A 111 -3.21 -16.25 8.70
C GLU A 111 -2.36 -17.44 8.22
N ASP A 112 -2.91 -18.23 7.29
CA ASP A 112 -2.35 -19.49 6.82
C ASP A 112 -2.80 -19.83 5.39
N ILE A 113 -2.36 -21.00 4.90
CA ILE A 113 -2.72 -21.52 3.58
C ILE A 113 -4.21 -21.81 3.46
N ALA A 114 -4.86 -22.30 4.52
CA ALA A 114 -6.29 -22.62 4.49
C ALA A 114 -7.13 -21.35 4.34
N SER A 115 -6.71 -20.25 4.96
CA SER A 115 -7.34 -18.94 4.82
C SER A 115 -7.12 -18.34 3.42
N LEU A 116 -5.93 -18.55 2.83
CA LEU A 116 -5.69 -18.16 1.43
C LEU A 116 -6.56 -18.98 0.47
N ASP A 117 -6.65 -20.29 0.67
CA ASP A 117 -7.47 -21.19 -0.15
C ASP A 117 -8.95 -20.76 -0.14
N ARG A 118 -9.50 -20.48 1.06
CA ARG A 118 -10.87 -19.93 1.18
C ARG A 118 -11.03 -18.60 0.42
N PHE A 119 -10.08 -17.68 0.54
CA PHE A 119 -10.12 -16.43 -0.20
C PHE A 119 -10.14 -16.66 -1.72
N LEU A 120 -9.34 -17.59 -2.22
CA LEU A 120 -9.32 -17.92 -3.64
C LEU A 120 -10.65 -18.56 -4.08
N GLU A 121 -11.12 -19.59 -3.38
CA GLU A 121 -12.33 -20.36 -3.76
C GLU A 121 -13.62 -19.57 -3.57
N GLU A 122 -13.82 -18.98 -2.37
CA GLU A 122 -15.08 -18.33 -2.03
C GLU A 122 -15.20 -16.92 -2.60
N PHE A 123 -14.10 -16.28 -2.92
CA PHE A 123 -14.10 -14.92 -3.44
C PHE A 123 -13.60 -14.85 -4.89
N LEU A 124 -12.32 -15.09 -5.16
CA LEU A 124 -11.80 -14.84 -6.51
C LEU A 124 -12.44 -15.75 -7.57
N PHE A 125 -12.55 -17.05 -7.32
CA PHE A 125 -13.15 -17.96 -8.29
C PHE A 125 -14.67 -17.83 -8.39
N SER A 126 -15.33 -17.16 -7.45
CA SER A 126 -16.73 -16.81 -7.55
C SER A 126 -17.02 -15.65 -8.51
N LEU A 127 -16.01 -14.86 -8.88
CA LEU A 127 -16.14 -13.73 -9.77
C LEU A 127 -16.15 -14.17 -11.24
N PRO A 128 -17.29 -14.04 -11.96
CA PRO A 128 -17.46 -14.62 -13.29
C PRO A 128 -16.56 -14.00 -14.36
N GLN A 129 -16.02 -12.81 -14.11
CA GLN A 129 -15.11 -12.13 -15.01
C GLN A 129 -13.66 -12.64 -14.97
N ILE A 130 -13.30 -13.46 -14.00
CA ILE A 130 -11.94 -13.99 -13.88
C ILE A 130 -11.76 -15.18 -14.84
N SER A 131 -10.72 -15.13 -15.66
CA SER A 131 -10.34 -16.20 -16.58
C SER A 131 -9.20 -17.06 -16.06
N GLN A 132 -8.28 -16.47 -15.29
CA GLN A 132 -7.11 -17.16 -14.74
C GLN A 132 -6.65 -16.51 -13.44
N VAL A 133 -6.24 -17.33 -12.48
CA VAL A 133 -5.56 -16.93 -11.26
C VAL A 133 -4.28 -17.75 -11.09
N ARG A 134 -3.18 -17.08 -10.75
CA ARG A 134 -1.92 -17.72 -10.34
C ARG A 134 -1.45 -17.09 -9.02
N SER A 135 -1.19 -17.91 -8.01
CA SER A 135 -0.75 -17.48 -6.69
C SER A 135 0.71 -17.86 -6.45
N ASN A 136 1.51 -16.89 -6.02
CA ASN A 136 2.88 -17.10 -5.58
C ASN A 136 2.98 -16.76 -4.09
N ILE A 137 3.24 -17.75 -3.25
CA ILE A 137 3.43 -17.54 -1.81
C ILE A 137 4.84 -17.02 -1.57
N ALA A 138 4.94 -15.88 -0.85
CA ALA A 138 6.21 -15.34 -0.43
C ALA A 138 6.82 -16.21 0.68
N LEU A 139 7.96 -16.85 0.41
CA LEU A 139 8.64 -17.69 1.39
C LEU A 139 9.24 -16.88 2.54
N ARG A 140 9.71 -15.66 2.25
CA ARG A 140 10.26 -14.72 3.23
C ARG A 140 10.23 -13.31 2.67
N GLU A 141 10.06 -12.34 3.55
CA GLU A 141 10.22 -10.93 3.25
C GLU A 141 11.67 -10.53 3.48
N LEU A 142 12.34 -10.02 2.45
CA LEU A 142 13.72 -9.57 2.52
C LEU A 142 13.83 -8.09 2.84
N LYS A 143 12.85 -7.31 2.40
CA LYS A 143 12.77 -5.88 2.65
C LYS A 143 11.32 -5.43 2.57
N LEU A 144 10.89 -4.69 3.56
CA LEU A 144 9.68 -3.88 3.56
C LEU A 144 10.06 -2.46 3.99
N ASP A 145 9.92 -1.52 3.08
CA ASP A 145 10.21 -0.11 3.34
C ASP A 145 9.06 0.73 2.78
N THR A 146 8.49 1.57 3.62
CA THR A 146 7.42 2.49 3.23
C THR A 146 7.93 3.87 2.88
N ALA A 147 9.23 4.15 3.14
CA ALA A 147 9.83 5.43 2.84
C ALA A 147 10.10 5.57 1.33
N LEU A 148 9.49 6.57 0.71
CA LEU A 148 9.70 6.88 -0.69
C LEU A 148 11.08 7.53 -0.91
N PRO A 149 11.78 7.22 -2.01
CA PRO A 149 12.98 7.93 -2.41
C PRO A 149 12.64 9.37 -2.82
N LEU A 150 13.03 10.32 -1.98
CA LEU A 150 12.77 11.73 -2.28
C LEU A 150 13.71 12.25 -3.40
N PRO A 151 13.25 13.22 -4.22
CA PRO A 151 14.06 13.82 -5.28
C PRO A 151 15.37 14.38 -4.73
N LYS A 152 16.50 14.05 -5.38
CA LYS A 152 17.78 14.69 -5.10
C LYS A 152 17.78 16.05 -5.78
N GLN A 153 17.97 17.11 -5.02
CA GLN A 153 18.24 18.47 -5.53
C GLN A 153 19.72 18.70 -5.63
#